data_77a5d605904cc1d3650f32438644c917
#
_entry.id   77a5d605904cc1d3650f32438644c917
#
_cell.length_a   1.000
_cell.length_b   1.000
_cell.length_c   1.000
_cell.angle_alpha   90.00
_cell.angle_beta   90.00
_cell.angle_gamma   90.00
#
_symmetry.space_group_name_H-M   'P 1'
#
loop_
_entity.id
_entity.type
_entity.pdbx_description
1 polymer ?
#
loop_
_entity_poly.entity_id
_entity_poly.type
_entity_poly.pdbx_seq_one_letter_code
_entity_poly.pdbx_strand_id
1 'polypeptide(L)'
;MIASTLLTFAQKVDYAYYRFCEPLLEKFDLPLVSFDILLFLANNPEYKTAQEICEIRNIKKNLVSVHVEKLVSAGYLVRCPVEGDRRKVGLSYTEKAAPIIEAGIAMRKKFFNTLTKGITEDDWKIYKTMMETIEANAEAMV
;
A
#
# COMPACT_ATOMS: atom_id res chain seq x y z
N MET A 1 -15.15 -22.31 11.09
CA MET A 1 -14.97 -22.48 9.63
C MET A 1 -14.90 -21.17 8.87
N ILE A 2 -15.86 -20.26 9.03
CA ILE A 2 -15.87 -18.97 8.31
C ILE A 2 -14.66 -18.09 8.66
N ALA A 3 -14.29 -17.97 9.94
CA ALA A 3 -13.16 -17.15 10.36
C ALA A 3 -11.82 -17.67 9.81
N SER A 4 -11.58 -18.97 9.87
CA SER A 4 -10.36 -19.57 9.29
C SER A 4 -10.31 -19.42 7.77
N THR A 5 -11.46 -19.47 7.11
CA THR A 5 -11.56 -19.28 5.66
C THR A 5 -11.23 -17.84 5.27
N LEU A 6 -11.72 -16.86 6.03
CA LEU A 6 -11.44 -15.44 5.78
C LEU A 6 -9.95 -15.12 5.97
N LEU A 7 -9.34 -15.60 7.06
CA LEU A 7 -7.92 -15.43 7.31
C LEU A 7 -7.05 -16.11 6.24
N THR A 8 -7.38 -17.34 5.90
CA THR A 8 -6.66 -18.06 4.83
C THR A 8 -6.82 -17.39 3.47
N PHE A 9 -7.99 -16.84 3.17
CA PHE A 9 -8.23 -16.06 1.96
C PHE A 9 -7.31 -14.82 1.91
N ALA A 10 -7.28 -14.03 2.97
CA ALA A 10 -6.41 -12.85 3.05
C ALA A 10 -4.94 -13.23 2.82
N GLN A 11 -4.45 -14.27 3.48
CA GLN A 11 -3.07 -14.76 3.29
C GLN A 11 -2.78 -15.19 1.85
N LYS A 12 -3.73 -15.83 1.18
CA LYS A 12 -3.57 -16.22 -0.24
C LYS A 12 -3.49 -15.02 -1.17
N VAL A 13 -4.31 -14.00 -0.92
CA VAL A 13 -4.29 -12.76 -1.72
C VAL A 13 -2.96 -12.02 -1.49
N ASP A 14 -2.52 -11.88 -0.24
CA ASP A 14 -1.24 -11.25 0.09
C ASP A 14 -0.05 -11.96 -0.55
N TYR A 15 -0.03 -13.28 -0.49
CA TYR A 15 1.02 -14.07 -1.14
C TYR A 15 1.01 -13.93 -2.66
N ALA A 16 -0.16 -13.96 -3.27
CA ALA A 16 -0.30 -13.74 -4.71
C ALA A 16 0.16 -12.34 -5.12
N TYR A 17 -0.17 -11.32 -4.32
CA TYR A 17 0.31 -9.95 -4.53
C TYR A 17 1.84 -9.86 -4.45
N TYR A 18 2.44 -10.43 -3.40
CA TYR A 18 3.90 -10.48 -3.27
C TYR A 18 4.56 -11.11 -4.50
N ARG A 19 4.09 -12.30 -4.91
CA ARG A 19 4.62 -13.00 -6.09
C ARG A 19 4.47 -12.18 -7.38
N PHE A 20 3.39 -11.41 -7.47
CA PHE A 20 3.14 -10.54 -8.62
C PHE A 20 4.07 -9.32 -8.64
N CYS A 21 4.47 -8.85 -7.45
CA CYS A 21 5.41 -7.74 -7.29
C CYS A 21 6.87 -8.13 -7.58
N GLU A 22 7.26 -9.38 -7.32
CA GLU A 22 8.67 -9.83 -7.35
C GLU A 22 9.47 -9.32 -8.56
N PRO A 23 8.98 -9.38 -9.80
CA PRO A 23 9.77 -8.91 -10.96
C PRO A 23 10.11 -7.41 -10.87
N LEU A 24 9.23 -6.60 -10.29
CA LEU A 24 9.50 -5.17 -10.09
C LEU A 24 10.42 -4.93 -8.90
N LEU A 25 10.24 -5.67 -7.82
CA LEU A 25 11.11 -5.58 -6.64
C LEU A 25 12.55 -5.91 -6.99
N GLU A 26 12.77 -6.95 -7.80
CA GLU A 26 14.09 -7.32 -8.32
C GLU A 26 14.64 -6.27 -9.27
N LYS A 27 13.82 -5.80 -10.22
CA LYS A 27 14.23 -4.79 -11.21
C LYS A 27 14.72 -3.49 -10.57
N PHE A 28 14.06 -3.03 -9.51
CA PHE A 28 14.38 -1.78 -8.84
C PHE A 28 15.19 -1.96 -7.55
N ASP A 29 15.52 -3.19 -7.20
CA ASP A 29 16.25 -3.54 -5.96
C ASP A 29 15.59 -2.91 -4.71
N LEU A 30 14.29 -3.12 -4.56
CA LEU A 30 13.49 -2.58 -3.46
C LEU A 30 12.79 -3.69 -2.69
N PRO A 31 12.80 -3.62 -1.34
CA PRO A 31 11.90 -4.44 -0.52
C PRO A 31 10.42 -4.03 -0.75
N LEU A 32 9.51 -5.00 -0.57
CA LEU A 32 8.08 -4.77 -0.75
C LEU A 32 7.55 -3.58 0.07
N VAL A 33 7.98 -3.44 1.33
CA VAL A 33 7.53 -2.33 2.19
C VAL A 33 7.95 -0.97 1.63
N SER A 34 9.19 -0.84 1.13
CA SER A 34 9.66 0.39 0.48
C SER A 34 8.85 0.71 -0.78
N PHE A 35 8.59 -0.29 -1.60
CA PHE A 35 7.77 -0.17 -2.80
C PHE A 35 6.34 0.27 -2.48
N ASP A 36 5.71 -0.35 -1.48
CA ASP A 36 4.36 0.01 -1.04
C ASP A 36 4.27 1.42 -0.46
N ILE A 37 5.29 1.88 0.25
CA ILE A 37 5.37 3.27 0.75
C ILE A 37 5.35 4.26 -0.41
N LEU A 38 6.16 4.03 -1.45
CA LEU A 38 6.18 4.91 -2.62
C LEU A 38 4.82 4.96 -3.33
N LEU A 39 4.19 3.80 -3.52
CA LEU A 39 2.86 3.73 -4.16
C LEU A 39 1.77 4.34 -3.29
N PHE A 40 1.85 4.18 -1.97
CA PHE A 40 0.91 4.80 -1.04
C PHE A 40 0.95 6.33 -1.13
N LEU A 41 2.14 6.91 -1.06
CA LEU A 41 2.31 8.37 -1.16
C LEU A 41 1.85 8.92 -2.51
N ALA A 42 2.09 8.19 -3.59
CA ALA A 42 1.67 8.60 -4.92
C ALA A 42 0.14 8.56 -5.12
N ASN A 43 -0.52 7.55 -4.53
CA ASN A 43 -1.96 7.36 -4.69
C ASN A 43 -2.81 8.10 -3.65
N ASN A 44 -2.19 8.60 -2.59
CA ASN A 44 -2.89 9.28 -1.48
C ASN A 44 -2.21 10.62 -1.17
N PRO A 45 -2.35 11.62 -2.04
CA PRO A 45 -1.67 12.91 -1.88
C PRO A 45 -2.07 13.69 -0.63
N GLU A 46 -3.20 13.33 -0.01
CA GLU A 46 -3.67 13.88 1.27
C GLU A 46 -2.83 13.41 2.47
N TYR A 47 -2.23 12.23 2.40
CA TYR A 47 -1.37 11.68 3.45
C TYR A 47 0.11 11.90 3.13
N LYS A 48 0.83 12.53 4.04
CA LYS A 48 2.20 12.99 3.78
C LYS A 48 3.22 12.58 4.84
N THR A 49 2.78 12.02 5.96
CA THR A 49 3.68 11.73 7.09
C THR A 49 3.90 10.24 7.30
N ALA A 50 5.04 9.88 7.90
CA ALA A 50 5.33 8.51 8.29
C ALA A 50 4.29 7.95 9.27
N GLN A 51 3.76 8.80 10.17
CA GLN A 51 2.70 8.41 11.10
C GLN A 51 1.42 8.01 10.37
N GLU A 52 0.99 8.80 9.39
CA GLU A 52 -0.19 8.48 8.56
C GLU A 52 -0.01 7.17 7.78
N ILE A 53 1.19 6.90 7.26
CA ILE A 53 1.49 5.61 6.62
C ILE A 53 1.31 4.45 7.62
N CYS A 54 1.84 4.59 8.85
CA CYS A 54 1.68 3.58 9.90
C CYS A 54 0.22 3.29 10.21
N GLU A 55 -0.58 4.35 10.40
CA GLU A 55 -1.98 4.26 10.79
C GLU A 55 -2.85 3.67 9.67
N ILE A 56 -2.75 4.22 8.47
CA ILE A 56 -3.58 3.82 7.33
C ILE A 56 -3.21 2.43 6.81
N ARG A 57 -1.91 2.11 6.75
CA ARG A 57 -1.42 0.82 6.24
C ARG A 57 -1.25 -0.24 7.33
N ASN A 58 -1.50 0.11 8.59
CA ASN A 58 -1.30 -0.78 9.74
C ASN A 58 0.10 -1.42 9.74
N ILE A 59 1.12 -0.62 9.51
CA ILE A 59 2.52 -1.04 9.53
C ILE A 59 3.18 -0.52 10.81
N LYS A 60 4.00 -1.35 11.44
CA LYS A 60 4.72 -0.95 12.66
C LYS A 60 5.61 0.26 12.42
N LYS A 61 5.61 1.19 13.38
CA LYS A 61 6.35 2.45 13.30
C LYS A 61 7.84 2.29 12.99
N ASN A 62 8.51 1.34 13.66
CA ASN A 62 9.93 1.07 13.42
C ASN A 62 10.19 0.58 12.00
N LEU A 63 9.31 -0.22 11.44
CA LEU A 63 9.42 -0.74 10.08
C LEU A 63 9.26 0.38 9.05
N VAL A 64 8.25 1.25 9.21
CA VAL A 64 8.08 2.43 8.35
C VAL A 64 9.29 3.33 8.43
N SER A 65 9.78 3.63 9.64
CA SER A 65 10.97 4.47 9.86
C SER A 65 12.20 3.97 9.11
N VAL A 66 12.50 2.68 9.21
CA VAL A 66 13.66 2.05 8.53
C VAL A 66 13.53 2.17 7.01
N HIS A 67 12.36 1.86 6.46
CA HIS A 67 12.15 1.91 5.01
C HIS A 67 12.09 3.34 4.46
N VAL A 68 11.51 4.28 5.20
CA VAL A 68 11.55 5.71 4.85
C VAL A 68 12.99 6.21 4.81
N GLU A 69 13.82 5.88 5.81
CA GLU A 69 15.22 6.27 5.81
C GLU A 69 15.99 5.71 4.62
N LYS A 70 15.77 4.46 4.28
CA LYS A 70 16.38 3.84 3.09
C LYS A 70 15.96 4.54 1.80
N LEU A 71 14.67 4.89 1.66
CA LEU A 71 14.14 5.60 0.49
C LEU A 71 14.68 7.02 0.38
N VAL A 72 14.83 7.72 1.49
CA VAL A 72 15.44 9.05 1.52
C VAL A 72 16.92 8.97 1.15
N SER A 73 17.67 8.04 1.74
CA SER A 73 19.10 7.85 1.44
C SER A 73 19.34 7.46 -0.02
N ALA A 74 18.43 6.69 -0.62
CA ALA A 74 18.50 6.29 -2.02
C ALA A 74 18.02 7.39 -3.00
N GLY A 75 17.49 8.51 -2.48
CA GLY A 75 17.02 9.62 -3.28
C GLY A 75 15.61 9.44 -3.88
N TYR A 76 14.83 8.48 -3.42
CA TYR A 76 13.45 8.26 -3.86
C TYR A 76 12.42 9.10 -3.10
N LEU A 77 12.74 9.49 -1.87
CA LEU A 77 11.93 10.38 -1.03
C LEU A 77 12.76 11.57 -0.56
N VAL A 78 12.08 12.68 -0.33
CA VAL A 78 12.60 13.84 0.38
C VAL A 78 11.68 14.18 1.55
N ARG A 79 12.28 14.69 2.63
CA ARG A 79 11.54 15.26 3.75
C ARG A 79 11.18 16.70 3.41
N CYS A 80 9.96 17.08 3.69
CA CYS A 80 9.45 18.42 3.41
C CYS A 80 8.60 18.93 4.58
N PRO A 81 8.46 20.26 4.73
CA PRO A 81 7.51 20.81 5.69
C PRO A 81 6.08 20.43 5.34
N VAL A 82 5.23 20.26 6.36
CA VAL A 82 3.78 20.12 6.20
C VAL A 82 3.15 21.49 6.33
N GLU A 83 2.35 21.87 5.33
CA GLU A 83 1.61 23.12 5.33
C GLU A 83 0.69 23.18 6.56
N GLY A 84 0.76 24.30 7.30
CA GLY A 84 -0.06 24.51 8.48
C GLY A 84 0.43 23.87 9.79
N ASP A 85 1.47 23.03 9.77
CA ASP A 85 2.05 22.44 10.99
C ASP A 85 3.57 22.28 10.89
N ARG A 86 4.30 23.20 11.56
CA ARG A 86 5.76 23.21 11.61
C ARG A 86 6.36 22.03 12.39
N ARG A 87 5.57 21.30 13.16
CA ARG A 87 6.04 20.19 13.99
C ARG A 87 6.08 18.89 13.20
N LYS A 88 5.34 18.81 12.10
CA LYS A 88 5.25 17.63 11.24
C LYS A 88 6.29 17.67 10.13
N VAL A 89 6.87 16.51 9.85
CA VAL A 89 7.75 16.30 8.70
C VAL A 89 6.97 15.50 7.67
N GLY A 90 6.77 16.10 6.51
CA GLY A 90 6.16 15.44 5.36
C GLY A 90 7.17 14.64 4.54
N LEU A 91 6.64 13.78 3.70
CA LEU A 91 7.39 12.99 2.74
C LEU A 91 6.84 13.27 1.34
N SER A 92 7.75 13.43 0.39
CA SER A 92 7.41 13.59 -1.02
C SER A 92 8.31 12.68 -1.85
N TYR A 93 7.75 12.02 -2.85
CA TYR A 93 8.57 11.25 -3.78
C TYR A 93 9.25 12.17 -4.79
N THR A 94 10.41 11.76 -5.25
CA THR A 94 11.24 12.49 -6.21
C THR A 94 10.98 12.02 -7.64
N GLU A 95 11.50 12.75 -8.63
CA GLU A 95 11.47 12.31 -10.04
C GLU A 95 12.17 10.96 -10.24
N LYS A 96 13.19 10.65 -9.44
CA LYS A 96 13.87 9.36 -9.46
C LYS A 96 12.91 8.19 -9.16
N ALA A 97 11.89 8.41 -8.33
CA ALA A 97 10.89 7.41 -7.99
C ALA A 97 9.80 7.24 -9.07
N ALA A 98 9.64 8.19 -9.98
CA ALA A 98 8.56 8.17 -10.97
C ALA A 98 8.48 6.87 -11.79
N PRO A 99 9.57 6.32 -12.33
CA PRO A 99 9.50 5.05 -13.07
C PRO A 99 9.02 3.86 -12.22
N ILE A 100 9.38 3.85 -10.93
CA ILE A 100 8.95 2.81 -9.97
C ILE A 100 7.45 2.92 -9.73
N ILE A 101 6.97 4.14 -9.50
CA ILE A 101 5.56 4.45 -9.24
C ILE A 101 4.70 4.09 -10.45
N GLU A 102 5.10 4.51 -11.65
CA GLU A 102 4.38 4.19 -12.89
C GLU A 102 4.28 2.68 -13.12
N ALA A 103 5.41 1.97 -13.00
CA ALA A 103 5.44 0.52 -13.14
C ALA A 103 4.58 -0.18 -12.05
N GLY A 104 4.60 0.33 -10.83
CA GLY A 104 3.83 -0.19 -9.72
C GLY A 104 2.33 0.00 -9.90
N ILE A 105 1.89 1.15 -10.36
CA ILE A 105 0.48 1.43 -10.66
C ILE A 105 -0.03 0.51 -11.77
N ALA A 106 0.75 0.36 -12.85
CA ALA A 106 0.41 -0.54 -13.94
C ALA A 106 0.34 -2.01 -13.49
N MET A 107 1.29 -2.44 -12.66
CA MET A 107 1.31 -3.78 -12.08
C MET A 107 0.09 -4.02 -11.18
N ARG A 108 -0.26 -3.09 -10.29
CA ARG A 108 -1.44 -3.23 -9.42
C ARG A 108 -2.73 -3.33 -10.22
N LYS A 109 -2.87 -2.55 -11.27
CA LYS A 109 -4.03 -2.65 -12.18
C LYS A 109 -4.12 -4.05 -12.82
N LYS A 110 -3.00 -4.55 -13.32
CA LYS A 110 -2.92 -5.90 -13.92
C LYS A 110 -3.21 -6.98 -12.88
N PHE A 111 -2.66 -6.87 -11.68
CA PHE A 111 -2.93 -7.80 -10.57
C PHE A 111 -4.41 -7.83 -10.24
N PHE A 112 -5.03 -6.67 -10.04
CA PHE A 112 -6.46 -6.58 -9.73
C PHE A 112 -7.33 -7.20 -10.83
N ASN A 113 -7.07 -6.88 -12.09
CA ASN A 113 -7.80 -7.46 -13.21
C ASN A 113 -7.65 -8.97 -13.29
N THR A 114 -6.47 -9.50 -12.96
CA THR A 114 -6.22 -10.95 -12.93
C THR A 114 -6.94 -11.62 -11.75
N LEU A 115 -6.87 -10.99 -10.58
CA LEU A 115 -7.49 -11.49 -9.35
C LEU A 115 -9.01 -11.55 -9.44
N THR A 116 -9.60 -10.58 -10.12
CA THR A 116 -11.08 -10.45 -10.25
C THR A 116 -11.64 -11.05 -11.53
N LYS A 117 -10.82 -11.77 -12.30
CA LYS A 117 -11.26 -12.40 -13.54
C LYS A 117 -12.43 -13.38 -13.30
N GLY A 118 -13.51 -13.19 -14.04
CA GLY A 118 -14.71 -14.03 -13.92
C GLY A 118 -15.74 -13.52 -12.91
N ILE A 119 -15.44 -12.44 -12.19
CA ILE A 119 -16.42 -11.79 -11.31
C ILE A 119 -17.24 -10.80 -12.14
N THR A 120 -18.56 -10.89 -12.04
CA THR A 120 -19.46 -9.95 -12.73
C THR A 120 -19.51 -8.61 -11.98
N GLU A 121 -19.98 -7.56 -12.67
CA GLU A 121 -20.15 -6.25 -12.06
C GLU A 121 -21.16 -6.27 -10.89
N ASP A 122 -22.22 -7.05 -11.01
CA ASP A 122 -23.22 -7.22 -9.96
C ASP A 122 -22.65 -7.96 -8.74
N ASP A 123 -21.90 -9.05 -8.97
CA ASP A 123 -21.19 -9.76 -7.89
C ASP A 123 -20.19 -8.84 -7.16
N TRP A 124 -19.51 -7.98 -7.91
CA TRP A 124 -18.57 -7.02 -7.35
C TRP A 124 -19.26 -5.99 -6.45
N LYS A 125 -20.45 -5.51 -6.81
CA LYS A 125 -21.26 -4.61 -5.96
C LYS A 125 -21.65 -5.28 -4.64
N ILE A 126 -22.10 -6.54 -4.71
CA ILE A 126 -22.46 -7.32 -3.52
C ILE A 126 -21.23 -7.53 -2.63
N TYR A 127 -20.12 -7.94 -3.21
CA TYR A 127 -18.86 -8.12 -2.49
C TYR A 127 -18.42 -6.85 -1.77
N LYS A 128 -18.45 -5.71 -2.45
CA LYS A 128 -18.09 -4.41 -1.88
C LYS A 128 -18.93 -4.08 -0.64
N THR A 129 -20.24 -4.22 -0.73
CA THR A 129 -21.16 -3.99 0.40
C THR A 129 -20.86 -4.90 1.58
N MET A 130 -20.57 -6.19 1.32
CA MET A 130 -20.20 -7.13 2.36
C MET A 130 -18.87 -6.75 3.03
N MET A 131 -17.87 -6.38 2.24
CA MET A 131 -16.56 -5.98 2.76
C MET A 131 -16.64 -4.71 3.62
N GLU A 132 -17.39 -3.71 3.19
CA GLU A 132 -17.64 -2.49 3.97
C GLU A 132 -18.30 -2.80 5.32
N THR A 133 -19.22 -3.75 5.35
CA THR A 133 -19.87 -4.19 6.59
C THR A 133 -18.88 -4.92 7.51
N ILE A 134 -18.05 -5.82 6.96
CA ILE A 134 -17.04 -6.55 7.73
C ILE A 134 -16.00 -5.59 8.31
N GLU A 135 -15.54 -4.61 7.51
CA GLU A 135 -14.59 -3.60 7.92
C GLU A 135 -15.13 -2.75 9.07
N ALA A 136 -16.34 -2.22 8.93
CA ALA A 136 -17.00 -1.45 9.98
C ALA A 136 -17.17 -2.23 11.28
N ASN A 137 -17.54 -3.51 11.19
CA ASN A 137 -17.63 -4.38 12.36
C ASN A 137 -16.26 -4.63 13.01
N ALA A 138 -15.21 -4.80 12.21
CA ALA A 138 -13.86 -4.99 12.72
C ALA A 138 -13.35 -3.72 13.44
N GLU A 139 -13.58 -2.56 12.86
CA GLU A 139 -13.23 -1.26 13.47
C GLU A 139 -13.96 -1.05 14.81
N ALA A 140 -15.21 -1.48 14.92
CA ALA A 140 -15.99 -1.35 16.16
C ALA A 140 -15.51 -2.29 17.30
N MET A 141 -14.63 -3.24 17.01
CA MET A 141 -14.06 -4.17 18.00
C MET A 141 -12.77 -3.67 18.66
N VAL A 142 -12.20 -2.54 18.19
CA VAL A 142 -10.90 -2.01 18.65
C VAL A 142 -11.00 -0.68 19.40
#